data_ec2ef638525528d3197d3fe1aa51008e
#
_entry.id   ec2ef638525528d3197d3fe1aa51008e
#
_cell.length_a   1.000
_cell.length_b   1.000
_cell.length_c   1.000
_cell.angle_alpha   90.00
_cell.angle_beta   90.00
_cell.angle_gamma   90.00
#
_symmetry.space_group_name_H-M   'P 1'
#
loop_
_entity.id
_entity.type
_entity.pdbx_description
1 polymer ?
#
loop_
_entity_poly.entity_id
_entity_poly.type
_entity_poly.pdbx_seq_one_letter_code
_entity_poly.pdbx_strand_id
1 'polypeptide(L)'
;MLNDNVAAGSQILPFYLADGSSDVALIRGRMASVGTAASTIIERHNYPDLVGRLQAEALALAACLSSTLKFDGVFTLQAKGDGLVRTLFADITEAGDLRGYCALDEDQSQLAALQLAQPNDDAVHIVPLMGAGYIAFTVDDDATGGRYQGIVELDGPHLSNAAMRWFENSEQTDTMVLCAADKGSSGWQASALMLQRIATEGGDAVSAAGAKAASDDAWHTAKTLLSSVTRAELLDPALTPEEIIFRLFNSMAPHVAPARAVTDQCRCDVQKIESMLTQLSVDDVNDLADADGALHITCEFCKTERVFKKSDLPAF
;
A
#
# COMPACT_ATOMS: atom_id res chain seq x y z
N MET A 1 -32.13 -2.31 -4.22
CA MET A 1 -31.69 -1.27 -5.13
C MET A 1 -30.18 -1.24 -5.00
N LEU A 2 -29.47 -1.89 -5.92
CA LEU A 2 -28.01 -1.83 -6.01
C LEU A 2 -27.66 -0.41 -6.46
N ASN A 3 -26.78 0.25 -5.73
CA ASN A 3 -26.29 1.58 -6.09
C ASN A 3 -25.51 1.48 -7.40
N ASP A 4 -26.11 1.94 -8.49
CA ASP A 4 -25.58 1.95 -9.86
C ASP A 4 -24.45 2.96 -10.08
N ASN A 5 -23.60 3.25 -9.09
CA ASN A 5 -22.55 4.29 -9.24
C ASN A 5 -21.22 3.98 -8.54
N VAL A 6 -20.80 2.73 -8.45
CA VAL A 6 -19.45 2.34 -8.04
C VAL A 6 -18.67 1.75 -9.22
N ALA A 7 -18.88 2.28 -10.41
CA ALA A 7 -18.02 2.01 -11.55
C ALA A 7 -16.70 2.76 -11.38
N ALA A 8 -15.62 2.00 -11.21
CA ALA A 8 -14.20 2.42 -11.37
C ALA A 8 -13.59 3.37 -10.32
N GLY A 9 -14.10 3.47 -9.11
CA GLY A 9 -13.42 4.20 -8.02
C GLY A 9 -12.40 3.32 -7.30
N SER A 10 -11.29 3.91 -6.83
CA SER A 10 -10.38 3.20 -5.94
C SER A 10 -11.05 2.88 -4.61
N GLN A 11 -10.88 1.63 -4.13
CA GLN A 11 -11.57 1.14 -2.93
C GLN A 11 -10.81 0.02 -2.23
N ILE A 12 -11.17 -0.20 -0.98
CA ILE A 12 -10.76 -1.36 -0.19
C ILE A 12 -12.03 -2.12 0.19
N LEU A 13 -12.08 -3.41 -0.15
CA LEU A 13 -13.20 -4.29 0.11
C LEU A 13 -12.82 -5.33 1.16
N PRO A 14 -13.36 -5.24 2.39
CA PRO A 14 -13.21 -6.28 3.39
C PRO A 14 -14.14 -7.46 3.07
N PHE A 15 -13.67 -8.67 3.34
CA PHE A 15 -14.49 -9.87 3.21
C PHE A 15 -14.09 -10.95 4.22
N TYR A 16 -14.94 -11.96 4.36
CA TYR A 16 -14.75 -13.09 5.27
C TYR A 16 -15.05 -14.39 4.53
N LEU A 17 -14.35 -15.46 4.91
CA LEU A 17 -14.55 -16.80 4.36
C LEU A 17 -14.81 -17.79 5.49
N ALA A 18 -15.75 -18.71 5.25
CA ALA A 18 -16.07 -19.83 6.12
C ALA A 18 -15.67 -21.16 5.46
N ASP A 19 -15.82 -22.28 6.17
CA ASP A 19 -15.55 -23.62 5.61
C ASP A 19 -16.70 -24.17 4.73
N GLY A 20 -17.76 -23.39 4.57
CA GLY A 20 -18.96 -23.79 3.83
C GLY A 20 -19.91 -24.72 4.60
N SER A 21 -19.50 -25.23 5.77
CA SER A 21 -20.34 -26.06 6.65
C SER A 21 -21.00 -25.26 7.77
N SER A 22 -20.48 -24.07 8.07
CA SER A 22 -20.98 -23.14 9.07
C SER A 22 -20.82 -21.69 8.58
N ASP A 23 -21.58 -20.77 9.17
CA ASP A 23 -21.47 -19.33 8.92
C ASP A 23 -20.35 -18.67 9.75
N VAL A 24 -19.55 -19.47 10.47
CA VAL A 24 -18.44 -18.94 11.27
C VAL A 24 -17.26 -18.57 10.36
N ALA A 25 -16.88 -17.32 10.37
CA ALA A 25 -15.72 -16.84 9.62
C ALA A 25 -14.43 -17.41 10.20
N LEU A 26 -13.66 -18.10 9.38
CA LEU A 26 -12.34 -18.66 9.71
C LEU A 26 -11.20 -17.84 9.13
N ILE A 27 -11.48 -17.08 8.08
CA ILE A 27 -10.51 -16.26 7.39
C ILE A 27 -11.11 -14.88 7.15
N ARG A 28 -10.34 -13.85 7.42
CA ARG A 28 -10.62 -12.48 6.99
C ARG A 28 -9.77 -12.14 5.78
N GLY A 29 -10.38 -11.49 4.80
CA GLY A 29 -9.70 -11.01 3.60
C GLY A 29 -9.88 -9.53 3.39
N ARG A 30 -8.98 -8.97 2.60
CA ARG A 30 -9.02 -7.58 2.13
C ARG A 30 -8.60 -7.54 0.67
N MET A 31 -9.35 -6.83 -0.14
CA MET A 31 -8.95 -6.53 -1.50
C MET A 31 -8.93 -5.02 -1.69
N ALA A 32 -7.75 -4.47 -1.99
CA ALA A 32 -7.59 -3.09 -2.40
C ALA A 32 -7.46 -3.02 -3.92
N SER A 33 -8.26 -2.16 -4.55
CA SER A 33 -8.15 -1.81 -5.97
C SER A 33 -8.00 -0.29 -6.04
N VAL A 34 -6.82 0.21 -6.44
CA VAL A 34 -6.47 1.64 -6.31
C VAL A 34 -6.03 2.28 -7.64
N GLY A 35 -6.42 1.69 -8.80
CA GLY A 35 -5.95 2.11 -10.11
C GLY A 35 -6.13 3.61 -10.38
N THR A 36 -7.30 4.18 -10.14
CA THR A 36 -7.56 5.62 -10.38
C THR A 36 -6.69 6.51 -9.49
N ALA A 37 -6.60 6.21 -8.18
CA ALA A 37 -5.74 6.96 -7.27
C ALA A 37 -4.25 6.78 -7.63
N ALA A 38 -3.83 5.56 -7.96
CA ALA A 38 -2.46 5.26 -8.39
C ALA A 38 -2.09 6.01 -9.67
N SER A 39 -2.97 6.05 -10.69
CA SER A 39 -2.74 6.82 -11.93
C SER A 39 -2.46 8.28 -11.61
N THR A 40 -3.33 8.92 -10.83
CA THR A 40 -3.18 10.34 -10.47
C THR A 40 -1.86 10.60 -9.71
N ILE A 41 -1.48 9.71 -8.78
CA ILE A 41 -0.24 9.83 -8.02
C ILE A 41 0.98 9.65 -8.91
N ILE A 42 1.02 8.61 -9.74
CA ILE A 42 2.21 8.22 -10.52
C ILE A 42 2.43 9.20 -11.68
N GLU A 43 1.38 9.60 -12.37
CA GLU A 43 1.46 10.49 -13.54
C GLU A 43 2.10 11.84 -13.21
N ARG A 44 1.82 12.41 -12.03
CA ARG A 44 2.44 13.69 -11.60
C ARG A 44 3.96 13.60 -11.35
N HIS A 45 4.48 12.39 -11.12
CA HIS A 45 5.89 12.16 -10.86
C HIS A 45 6.68 11.80 -12.12
N ASN A 46 5.99 11.40 -13.20
CA ASN A 46 6.61 11.01 -14.46
C ASN A 46 7.70 9.93 -14.30
N TYR A 47 7.43 8.91 -13.47
CA TYR A 47 8.37 7.81 -13.26
C TYR A 47 8.54 6.94 -14.51
N PRO A 48 9.72 6.32 -14.69
CA PRO A 48 9.87 5.19 -15.60
C PRO A 48 8.86 4.07 -15.26
N ASP A 49 8.36 3.36 -16.26
CA ASP A 49 7.26 2.39 -16.06
C ASP A 49 7.55 1.34 -14.97
N LEU A 50 8.79 0.85 -14.88
CA LEU A 50 9.16 -0.11 -13.82
C LEU A 50 9.05 0.49 -12.41
N VAL A 51 9.47 1.74 -12.22
CA VAL A 51 9.34 2.47 -10.95
C VAL A 51 7.87 2.78 -10.66
N GLY A 52 7.11 3.16 -11.69
CA GLY A 52 5.68 3.37 -11.59
C GLY A 52 4.94 2.11 -11.14
N ARG A 53 5.30 0.93 -11.68
CA ARG A 53 4.77 -0.37 -11.23
C ARG A 53 5.06 -0.62 -9.75
N LEU A 54 6.30 -0.43 -9.32
CA LEU A 54 6.68 -0.59 -7.91
C LEU A 54 5.89 0.36 -6.99
N GLN A 55 5.75 1.63 -7.39
CA GLN A 55 4.97 2.60 -6.63
C GLN A 55 3.48 2.21 -6.57
N ALA A 56 2.91 1.74 -7.67
CA ALA A 56 1.52 1.29 -7.74
C ALA A 56 1.26 0.09 -6.82
N GLU A 57 2.17 -0.90 -6.80
CA GLU A 57 2.10 -2.04 -5.87
C GLU A 57 2.19 -1.59 -4.42
N ALA A 58 3.07 -0.63 -4.10
CA ALA A 58 3.19 -0.08 -2.74
C ALA A 58 1.93 0.66 -2.29
N LEU A 59 1.28 1.42 -3.18
CA LEU A 59 0.02 2.11 -2.90
C LEU A 59 -1.10 1.11 -2.62
N ALA A 60 -1.25 0.07 -3.46
CA ALA A 60 -2.24 -0.97 -3.26
C ALA A 60 -2.00 -1.76 -1.96
N LEU A 61 -0.74 -2.10 -1.68
CA LEU A 61 -0.35 -2.80 -0.47
C LEU A 61 -0.64 -1.96 0.78
N ALA A 62 -0.25 -0.69 0.80
CA ALA A 62 -0.52 0.21 1.93
C ALA A 62 -2.02 0.34 2.19
N ALA A 63 -2.84 0.51 1.13
CA ALA A 63 -4.29 0.56 1.25
C ALA A 63 -4.87 -0.74 1.82
N CYS A 64 -4.39 -1.90 1.34
CA CYS A 64 -4.83 -3.20 1.82
C CYS A 64 -4.50 -3.42 3.30
N LEU A 65 -3.25 -3.18 3.70
CA LEU A 65 -2.75 -3.38 5.05
C LEU A 65 -3.42 -2.45 6.07
N SER A 66 -3.62 -1.17 5.72
CA SER A 66 -4.26 -0.18 6.60
C SER A 66 -5.61 -0.63 7.12
N SER A 67 -6.36 -1.38 6.31
CA SER A 67 -7.72 -1.82 6.66
C SER A 67 -7.77 -3.00 7.63
N THR A 68 -6.61 -3.57 8.00
CA THR A 68 -6.53 -4.68 8.98
C THR A 68 -6.31 -4.19 10.39
N LEU A 69 -5.89 -2.95 10.52
CA LEU A 69 -5.54 -2.30 11.78
C LEU A 69 -6.66 -1.36 12.21
N LYS A 70 -6.80 -1.18 13.50
CA LYS A 70 -7.70 -0.16 14.08
C LYS A 70 -6.84 0.99 14.53
N PHE A 71 -6.97 2.13 13.91
CA PHE A 71 -6.27 3.35 14.24
C PHE A 71 -7.10 4.55 13.76
N ASP A 72 -6.90 5.69 14.39
CA ASP A 72 -7.37 7.00 13.92
C ASP A 72 -6.12 7.83 13.60
N GLY A 73 -5.80 7.96 12.31
CA GLY A 73 -4.55 8.61 11.91
C GLY A 73 -4.00 8.11 10.58
N VAL A 74 -2.73 7.70 10.56
CA VAL A 74 -2.00 7.37 9.33
C VAL A 74 -1.28 6.02 9.40
N PHE A 75 -1.53 5.18 8.41
CA PHE A 75 -0.69 4.01 8.13
C PHE A 75 0.35 4.35 7.06
N THR A 76 1.61 4.07 7.34
CA THR A 76 2.74 4.34 6.44
C THR A 76 3.51 3.07 6.12
N LEU A 77 3.74 2.84 4.82
CA LEU A 77 4.70 1.91 4.27
C LEU A 77 5.89 2.73 3.75
N GLN A 78 7.06 2.54 4.32
CA GLN A 78 8.29 3.20 3.88
C GLN A 78 9.40 2.18 3.70
N ALA A 79 9.94 2.05 2.48
CA ALA A 79 11.15 1.28 2.24
C ALA A 79 12.32 2.20 1.92
N LYS A 80 13.51 1.83 2.39
CA LYS A 80 14.79 2.48 2.06
C LYS A 80 15.77 1.44 1.60
N GLY A 81 16.52 1.77 0.55
CA GLY A 81 17.52 0.90 -0.03
C GLY A 81 18.73 1.68 -0.57
N ASP A 82 19.74 0.96 -0.99
CA ASP A 82 20.97 1.50 -1.58
C ASP A 82 21.05 1.34 -3.11
N GLY A 83 19.95 0.81 -3.73
CA GLY A 83 19.83 0.66 -5.18
C GLY A 83 19.31 1.90 -5.90
N LEU A 84 18.79 1.72 -7.12
CA LEU A 84 18.20 2.78 -7.96
C LEU A 84 17.04 3.52 -7.26
N VAL A 85 16.17 2.78 -6.59
CA VAL A 85 15.09 3.36 -5.78
C VAL A 85 15.60 3.51 -4.34
N ARG A 86 15.97 4.73 -3.95
CA ARG A 86 16.49 5.07 -2.61
C ARG A 86 15.40 5.07 -1.54
N THR A 87 14.21 5.51 -1.92
CA THR A 87 13.05 5.56 -1.03
C THR A 87 11.79 5.20 -1.82
N LEU A 88 11.00 4.32 -1.25
CA LEU A 88 9.63 4.03 -1.67
C LEU A 88 8.71 4.38 -0.51
N PHE A 89 7.71 5.20 -0.77
CA PHE A 89 6.81 5.67 0.26
C PHE A 89 5.35 5.59 -0.21
N ALA A 90 4.49 5.03 0.64
CA ALA A 90 3.04 5.07 0.49
C ALA A 90 2.41 5.23 1.87
N ASP A 91 1.49 6.17 2.03
CA ASP A 91 0.71 6.27 3.25
C ASP A 91 -0.77 6.50 2.95
N ILE A 92 -1.61 6.12 3.90
CA ILE A 92 -3.05 6.26 3.81
C ILE A 92 -3.64 6.61 5.19
N THR A 93 -4.61 7.53 5.21
CA THR A 93 -5.36 7.85 6.43
C THR A 93 -6.46 6.82 6.68
N GLU A 94 -7.03 6.83 7.88
CA GLU A 94 -8.24 6.08 8.20
C GLU A 94 -9.40 6.48 7.27
N ALA A 95 -9.49 7.73 6.85
CA ALA A 95 -10.51 8.22 5.91
C ALA A 95 -10.33 7.71 4.47
N GLY A 96 -9.15 7.17 4.10
CA GLY A 96 -8.85 6.67 2.76
C GLY A 96 -8.03 7.64 1.89
N ASP A 97 -7.46 8.70 2.47
CA ASP A 97 -6.59 9.63 1.75
C ASP A 97 -5.23 8.99 1.50
N LEU A 98 -4.98 8.59 0.27
CA LEU A 98 -3.79 7.89 -0.19
C LEU A 98 -2.81 8.86 -0.84
N ARG A 99 -1.52 8.68 -0.57
CA ARG A 99 -0.43 9.37 -1.27
C ARG A 99 0.85 8.53 -1.26
N GLY A 100 1.77 8.85 -2.14
CA GLY A 100 3.07 8.17 -2.17
C GLY A 100 4.04 8.82 -3.13
N TYR A 101 5.30 8.42 -3.03
CA TYR A 101 6.36 8.80 -3.95
C TYR A 101 7.54 7.82 -3.90
N CYS A 102 8.36 7.84 -4.97
CA CYS A 102 9.69 7.23 -5.01
C CYS A 102 10.75 8.32 -5.12
N ALA A 103 11.84 8.19 -4.36
CA ALA A 103 13.08 8.92 -4.60
C ALA A 103 14.06 8.00 -5.33
N LEU A 104 14.56 8.46 -6.46
CA LEU A 104 15.51 7.73 -7.31
C LEU A 104 16.94 8.22 -7.08
N ASP A 105 17.89 7.35 -7.35
CA ASP A 105 19.29 7.75 -7.50
C ASP A 105 19.45 8.65 -8.74
N GLU A 106 20.43 9.54 -8.72
CA GLU A 106 20.75 10.41 -9.86
C GLU A 106 21.25 9.58 -11.05
N ASP A 107 22.02 8.51 -10.79
CA ASP A 107 22.50 7.60 -11.82
C ASP A 107 21.46 6.53 -12.15
N GLN A 108 20.72 6.74 -13.22
CA GLN A 108 19.71 5.81 -13.73
C GLN A 108 20.21 4.92 -14.88
N SER A 109 21.52 4.80 -15.07
CA SER A 109 22.13 4.05 -16.19
C SER A 109 21.71 2.57 -16.22
N GLN A 110 21.38 1.98 -15.08
CA GLN A 110 20.98 0.57 -14.97
C GLN A 110 19.49 0.33 -15.25
N LEU A 111 18.66 1.37 -15.34
CA LEU A 111 17.20 1.25 -15.43
C LEU A 111 16.74 0.36 -16.61
N ALA A 112 17.31 0.55 -17.80
CA ALA A 112 16.94 -0.22 -18.98
C ALA A 112 17.24 -1.72 -18.82
N ALA A 113 18.38 -2.06 -18.21
CA ALA A 113 18.76 -3.46 -17.93
C ALA A 113 17.84 -4.07 -16.88
N LEU A 114 17.50 -3.33 -15.82
CA LEU A 114 16.56 -3.76 -14.78
C LEU A 114 15.17 -4.00 -15.35
N GLN A 115 14.70 -3.15 -16.24
CA GLN A 115 13.40 -3.29 -16.89
C GLN A 115 13.32 -4.56 -17.75
N LEU A 116 14.39 -4.88 -18.48
CA LEU A 116 14.48 -6.10 -19.29
C LEU A 116 14.59 -7.38 -18.45
N ALA A 117 15.15 -7.28 -17.24
CA ALA A 117 15.32 -8.41 -16.33
C ALA A 117 14.06 -8.74 -15.51
N GLN A 118 13.07 -7.86 -15.48
CA GLN A 118 11.81 -8.10 -14.74
C GLN A 118 10.92 -9.11 -15.49
N PRO A 119 10.38 -10.12 -14.81
CA PRO A 119 9.38 -11.01 -15.41
C PRO A 119 8.11 -10.21 -15.78
N ASN A 120 7.53 -10.52 -16.94
CA ASN A 120 6.31 -9.82 -17.40
C ASN A 120 5.06 -10.23 -16.62
N ASP A 121 5.05 -11.41 -16.04
CA ASP A 121 3.85 -12.04 -15.46
C ASP A 121 3.82 -12.04 -13.93
N ASP A 122 4.78 -11.37 -13.28
CA ASP A 122 4.93 -11.36 -11.82
C ASP A 122 4.93 -9.94 -11.25
N ALA A 123 4.76 -9.85 -9.92
CA ALA A 123 4.97 -8.61 -9.18
C ALA A 123 6.42 -8.10 -9.36
N VAL A 124 6.65 -6.82 -9.10
CA VAL A 124 7.97 -6.22 -9.27
C VAL A 124 8.97 -6.85 -8.30
N HIS A 125 10.13 -7.27 -8.83
CA HIS A 125 11.25 -7.73 -8.02
C HIS A 125 11.94 -6.52 -7.38
N ILE A 126 11.83 -6.42 -6.05
CA ILE A 126 12.27 -5.24 -5.30
C ILE A 126 13.78 -5.16 -5.12
N VAL A 127 14.46 -6.30 -4.89
CA VAL A 127 15.89 -6.32 -4.59
C VAL A 127 16.74 -5.73 -5.72
N PRO A 128 16.51 -6.04 -7.01
CA PRO A 128 17.25 -5.42 -8.09
C PRO A 128 17.07 -3.89 -8.18
N LEU A 129 15.92 -3.37 -7.75
CA LEU A 129 15.60 -1.95 -7.79
C LEU A 129 16.08 -1.19 -6.56
N MET A 130 15.90 -1.79 -5.38
CA MET A 130 16.17 -1.14 -4.10
C MET A 130 17.50 -1.52 -3.48
N GLY A 131 18.11 -2.64 -3.91
CA GLY A 131 19.34 -3.14 -3.31
C GLY A 131 19.14 -3.67 -1.90
N ALA A 132 20.18 -3.55 -1.06
CA ALA A 132 20.07 -3.85 0.35
C ALA A 132 19.31 -2.73 1.10
N GLY A 133 18.44 -3.14 2.02
CA GLY A 133 17.64 -2.15 2.71
C GLY A 133 16.61 -2.74 3.66
N TYR A 134 15.63 -1.92 4.04
CA TYR A 134 14.56 -2.32 4.93
C TYR A 134 13.24 -1.68 4.53
N ILE A 135 12.15 -2.26 4.99
CA ILE A 135 10.80 -1.68 4.93
C ILE A 135 10.26 -1.53 6.35
N ALA A 136 9.70 -0.36 6.63
CA ALA A 136 9.03 -0.02 7.87
C ALA A 136 7.53 0.13 7.62
N PHE A 137 6.73 -0.52 8.45
CA PHE A 137 5.28 -0.35 8.54
C PHE A 137 4.99 0.43 9.82
N THR A 138 4.42 1.61 9.68
CA THR A 138 4.18 2.51 10.81
C THR A 138 2.70 2.85 10.92
N VAL A 139 2.17 2.79 12.12
CA VAL A 139 0.84 3.31 12.47
C VAL A 139 1.06 4.49 13.41
N ASP A 140 0.66 5.66 12.97
CA ASP A 140 0.53 6.84 13.83
C ASP A 140 -0.95 6.98 14.19
N ASP A 141 -1.28 6.87 15.48
CA ASP A 141 -2.65 6.91 15.99
C ASP A 141 -2.88 8.23 16.72
N ASP A 142 -3.62 9.13 16.09
CA ASP A 142 -3.91 10.48 16.60
C ASP A 142 -4.82 10.44 17.84
N ALA A 143 -5.69 9.43 17.96
CA ALA A 143 -6.59 9.30 19.11
C ALA A 143 -5.85 8.98 20.42
N THR A 144 -4.79 8.20 20.33
CA THR A 144 -3.98 7.80 21.50
C THR A 144 -2.66 8.55 21.59
N GLY A 145 -2.24 9.24 20.52
CA GLY A 145 -0.90 9.80 20.35
C GLY A 145 0.18 8.73 20.27
N GLY A 146 -0.22 7.46 20.04
CA GLY A 146 0.66 6.32 19.97
C GLY A 146 1.28 6.16 18.59
N ARG A 147 2.51 5.61 18.58
CA ARG A 147 3.19 5.20 17.36
C ARG A 147 3.65 3.77 17.49
N TYR A 148 3.22 2.93 16.56
CA TYR A 148 3.69 1.55 16.41
C TYR A 148 4.45 1.41 15.10
N GLN A 149 5.63 0.76 15.13
CA GLN A 149 6.43 0.54 13.95
C GLN A 149 7.03 -0.86 13.96
N GLY A 150 6.83 -1.60 12.86
CA GLY A 150 7.55 -2.83 12.58
C GLY A 150 8.50 -2.64 11.42
N ILE A 151 9.71 -3.16 11.54
CA ILE A 151 10.76 -3.07 10.52
C ILE A 151 11.18 -4.47 10.12
N VAL A 152 11.28 -4.71 8.81
CA VAL A 152 11.77 -5.96 8.23
C VAL A 152 12.78 -5.66 7.11
N GLU A 153 13.70 -6.58 6.87
CA GLU A 153 14.68 -6.48 5.79
C GLU A 153 14.02 -6.65 4.42
N LEU A 154 14.59 -6.03 3.40
CA LEU A 154 14.21 -6.20 1.99
C LEU A 154 14.98 -7.38 1.38
N ASP A 155 14.64 -8.60 1.81
CA ASP A 155 15.34 -9.83 1.38
C ASP A 155 14.48 -10.79 0.55
N GLY A 156 13.20 -10.51 0.39
CA GLY A 156 12.28 -11.25 -0.46
C GLY A 156 12.19 -10.66 -1.87
N PRO A 157 11.67 -11.42 -2.84
CA PRO A 157 11.54 -10.93 -4.22
C PRO A 157 10.53 -9.78 -4.36
N HIS A 158 9.47 -9.73 -3.56
CA HIS A 158 8.35 -8.78 -3.71
C HIS A 158 8.03 -8.04 -2.42
N LEU A 159 7.37 -6.88 -2.52
CA LEU A 159 6.87 -6.12 -1.37
C LEU A 159 5.92 -6.95 -0.49
N SER A 160 5.11 -7.83 -1.09
CA SER A 160 4.21 -8.73 -0.37
C SER A 160 4.95 -9.68 0.58
N ASN A 161 6.18 -10.12 0.24
CA ASN A 161 6.98 -10.97 1.12
C ASN A 161 7.36 -10.24 2.41
N ALA A 162 7.75 -8.98 2.31
CA ALA A 162 8.06 -8.15 3.48
C ALA A 162 6.82 -7.94 4.36
N ALA A 163 5.64 -7.73 3.76
CA ALA A 163 4.39 -7.62 4.50
C ALA A 163 4.02 -8.92 5.24
N MET A 164 4.13 -10.07 4.58
CA MET A 164 3.86 -11.37 5.20
C MET A 164 4.80 -11.63 6.38
N ARG A 165 6.10 -11.34 6.22
CA ARG A 165 7.07 -11.45 7.31
C ARG A 165 6.78 -10.52 8.47
N TRP A 166 6.33 -9.29 8.20
CA TRP A 166 5.94 -8.38 9.26
C TRP A 166 4.79 -8.94 10.10
N PHE A 167 3.74 -9.50 9.48
CA PHE A 167 2.63 -10.13 10.21
C PHE A 167 3.07 -11.37 10.99
N GLU A 168 3.95 -12.19 10.42
CA GLU A 168 4.50 -13.36 11.10
C GLU A 168 5.27 -12.97 12.37
N ASN A 169 6.13 -11.95 12.27
CA ASN A 169 7.00 -11.53 13.37
C ASN A 169 6.28 -10.70 14.43
N SER A 170 5.35 -9.84 14.05
CA SER A 170 4.74 -8.84 14.92
C SER A 170 3.37 -9.27 15.45
N GLU A 171 2.56 -9.91 14.62
CA GLU A 171 1.17 -10.24 14.93
C GLU A 171 0.95 -11.75 15.13
N GLN A 172 1.96 -12.56 14.82
CA GLN A 172 1.90 -14.04 14.87
C GLN A 172 0.66 -14.58 14.12
N THR A 173 0.25 -13.90 13.06
CA THR A 173 -0.94 -14.21 12.28
C THR A 173 -0.54 -14.77 10.92
N ASP A 174 -1.03 -15.98 10.61
CA ASP A 174 -0.91 -16.55 9.27
C ASP A 174 -1.51 -15.59 8.25
N THR A 175 -0.67 -15.04 7.39
CA THR A 175 -1.06 -14.03 6.40
C THR A 175 -0.52 -14.39 5.03
N MET A 176 -1.33 -14.21 3.99
CA MET A 176 -0.90 -14.32 2.60
C MET A 176 -1.33 -13.05 1.84
N VAL A 177 -0.40 -12.50 1.07
CA VAL A 177 -0.61 -11.24 0.32
C VAL A 177 -0.11 -11.42 -1.10
N LEU A 178 -0.92 -10.99 -2.07
CA LEU A 178 -0.54 -10.84 -3.48
C LEU A 178 -0.74 -9.38 -3.89
N CYS A 179 0.20 -8.86 -4.67
CA CYS A 179 0.12 -7.54 -5.28
C CYS A 179 0.28 -7.65 -6.78
N ALA A 180 -0.42 -6.79 -7.51
CA ALA A 180 -0.27 -6.65 -8.95
C ALA A 180 -0.44 -5.18 -9.34
N ALA A 181 0.38 -4.71 -10.27
CA ALA A 181 0.22 -3.41 -10.89
C ALA A 181 0.70 -3.42 -12.34
N ASP A 182 0.02 -2.69 -13.19
CA ASP A 182 0.45 -2.46 -14.57
C ASP A 182 -0.11 -1.15 -15.13
N LYS A 183 0.50 -0.68 -16.21
CA LYS A 183 0.05 0.47 -16.97
C LYS A 183 -0.73 -0.01 -18.19
N GLY A 184 -2.05 0.14 -18.14
CA GLY A 184 -2.94 -0.17 -19.27
C GLY A 184 -3.22 1.05 -20.13
N SER A 185 -4.08 0.88 -21.13
CA SER A 185 -4.53 1.96 -22.01
C SER A 185 -5.35 3.04 -21.30
N SER A 186 -5.96 2.71 -20.15
CA SER A 186 -6.78 3.61 -19.33
C SER A 186 -6.04 4.18 -18.12
N GLY A 187 -4.72 4.04 -18.05
CA GLY A 187 -3.88 4.44 -16.92
C GLY A 187 -3.40 3.27 -16.09
N TRP A 188 -2.90 3.55 -14.89
CA TRP A 188 -2.39 2.54 -13.99
C TRP A 188 -3.52 1.72 -13.35
N GLN A 189 -3.31 0.41 -13.30
CA GLN A 189 -4.11 -0.52 -12.51
C GLN A 189 -3.24 -1.07 -11.38
N ALA A 190 -3.77 -1.11 -10.16
CA ALA A 190 -3.06 -1.67 -9.02
C ALA A 190 -4.03 -2.31 -8.05
N SER A 191 -3.71 -3.53 -7.63
CA SER A 191 -4.50 -4.31 -6.70
C SER A 191 -3.62 -5.04 -5.69
N ALA A 192 -4.13 -5.20 -4.47
CA ALA A 192 -3.57 -6.07 -3.45
C ALA A 192 -4.69 -6.92 -2.85
N LEU A 193 -4.45 -8.23 -2.76
CA LEU A 193 -5.39 -9.19 -2.17
C LEU A 193 -4.70 -9.91 -1.02
N MET A 194 -5.29 -9.83 0.16
CA MET A 194 -4.75 -10.37 1.39
C MET A 194 -5.75 -11.29 2.07
N LEU A 195 -5.24 -12.39 2.62
CA LEU A 195 -5.94 -13.29 3.52
C LEU A 195 -5.21 -13.35 4.86
N GLN A 196 -5.97 -13.41 5.93
CA GLN A 196 -5.47 -13.65 7.28
C GLN A 196 -6.34 -14.69 7.98
N ARG A 197 -5.68 -15.61 8.65
CA ARG A 197 -6.36 -16.60 9.50
C ARG A 197 -6.92 -15.91 10.73
N ILE A 198 -8.17 -16.23 11.08
CA ILE A 198 -8.78 -15.76 12.33
C ILE A 198 -8.41 -16.76 13.42
N ALA A 199 -7.89 -16.25 14.55
CA ALA A 199 -7.61 -17.09 15.72
C ALA A 199 -8.91 -17.71 16.23
N THR A 200 -8.94 -19.03 16.38
CA THR A 200 -10.07 -19.73 17.00
C THR A 200 -9.97 -19.56 18.51
N GLU A 201 -11.02 -19.01 19.13
CA GLU A 201 -11.09 -18.96 20.60
C GLU A 201 -11.18 -20.36 21.20
N GLY A 202 -10.48 -20.59 22.32
CA GLY A 202 -10.40 -21.89 22.97
C GLY A 202 -11.72 -22.31 23.61
N GLY A 203 -12.18 -23.51 23.23
CA GLY A 203 -13.20 -24.27 23.94
C GLY A 203 -12.58 -25.37 24.80
N ASP A 204 -13.38 -26.39 25.21
CA ASP A 204 -12.82 -27.61 25.79
C ASP A 204 -11.90 -28.34 24.79
N ALA A 205 -10.98 -29.20 25.30
CA ALA A 205 -9.90 -29.79 24.49
C ALA A 205 -10.40 -30.59 23.26
N VAL A 206 -11.61 -31.11 23.27
CA VAL A 206 -12.16 -31.91 22.16
C VAL A 206 -12.76 -31.00 21.09
N SER A 207 -13.52 -29.97 21.50
CA SER A 207 -14.07 -28.97 20.58
C SER A 207 -12.98 -28.10 19.99
N ALA A 208 -11.93 -27.77 20.76
CA ALA A 208 -10.77 -27.03 20.29
C ALA A 208 -9.97 -27.79 19.21
N ALA A 209 -9.80 -29.10 19.34
CA ALA A 209 -9.12 -29.92 18.33
C ALA A 209 -9.89 -29.95 17.00
N GLY A 210 -11.22 -30.10 17.06
CA GLY A 210 -12.10 -30.05 15.87
C GLY A 210 -12.08 -28.66 15.20
N ALA A 211 -12.18 -27.60 15.96
CA ALA A 211 -12.14 -26.22 15.46
C ALA A 211 -10.77 -25.90 14.83
N LYS A 212 -9.68 -26.38 15.43
CA LYS A 212 -8.32 -26.23 14.87
C LYS A 212 -8.20 -26.94 13.52
N ALA A 213 -8.66 -28.20 13.43
CA ALA A 213 -8.60 -28.97 12.18
C ALA A 213 -9.40 -28.28 11.07
N ALA A 214 -10.61 -27.81 11.33
CA ALA A 214 -11.42 -27.05 10.38
C ALA A 214 -10.74 -25.75 9.94
N SER A 215 -10.13 -25.02 10.87
CA SER A 215 -9.36 -23.80 10.56
C SER A 215 -8.11 -24.09 9.74
N ASP A 216 -7.39 -25.22 10.00
CA ASP A 216 -6.21 -25.64 9.23
C ASP A 216 -6.61 -25.98 7.77
N ASP A 217 -7.70 -26.71 7.58
CA ASP A 217 -8.21 -27.10 6.26
C ASP A 217 -8.71 -25.90 5.45
N ALA A 218 -9.51 -25.02 6.11
CA ALA A 218 -9.98 -23.79 5.50
C ALA A 218 -8.82 -22.89 5.07
N TRP A 219 -7.78 -22.76 5.92
CA TRP A 219 -6.58 -21.97 5.58
C TRP A 219 -5.81 -22.56 4.40
N HIS A 220 -5.65 -23.88 4.36
CA HIS A 220 -5.00 -24.56 3.23
C HIS A 220 -5.78 -24.34 1.93
N THR A 221 -7.10 -24.50 1.97
CA THR A 221 -7.99 -24.27 0.81
C THR A 221 -7.89 -22.83 0.33
N ALA A 222 -8.01 -21.86 1.23
CA ALA A 222 -7.96 -20.45 0.88
C ALA A 222 -6.62 -20.04 0.25
N LYS A 223 -5.49 -20.54 0.78
CA LYS A 223 -4.17 -20.32 0.19
C LYS A 223 -4.06 -20.90 -1.22
N THR A 224 -4.58 -22.10 -1.43
CA THR A 224 -4.55 -22.76 -2.73
C THR A 224 -5.36 -21.97 -3.75
N LEU A 225 -6.56 -21.53 -3.38
CA LEU A 225 -7.41 -20.70 -4.23
C LEU A 225 -6.76 -19.35 -4.52
N LEU A 226 -6.22 -18.67 -3.49
CA LEU A 226 -5.51 -17.40 -3.70
C LEU A 226 -4.31 -17.56 -4.63
N SER A 227 -3.56 -18.67 -4.54
CA SER A 227 -2.41 -18.91 -5.40
C SER A 227 -2.80 -19.19 -6.87
N SER A 228 -4.07 -19.43 -7.15
CA SER A 228 -4.56 -19.66 -8.52
C SER A 228 -4.92 -18.37 -9.27
N VAL A 229 -5.09 -17.26 -8.56
CA VAL A 229 -5.40 -15.99 -9.21
C VAL A 229 -4.21 -15.49 -10.01
N THR A 230 -4.48 -15.04 -11.21
CA THR A 230 -3.47 -14.48 -12.09
C THR A 230 -3.39 -12.96 -11.91
N ARG A 231 -2.24 -12.38 -12.26
CA ARG A 231 -2.07 -10.93 -12.31
C ARG A 231 -3.08 -10.28 -13.27
N ALA A 232 -3.33 -10.91 -14.42
CA ALA A 232 -4.28 -10.42 -15.40
C ALA A 232 -5.70 -10.31 -14.81
N GLU A 233 -6.14 -11.29 -14.00
CA GLU A 233 -7.45 -11.24 -13.33
C GLU A 233 -7.51 -10.14 -12.27
N LEU A 234 -6.44 -9.96 -11.47
CA LEU A 234 -6.38 -8.90 -10.45
C LEU A 234 -6.42 -7.48 -11.04
N LEU A 235 -6.00 -7.33 -12.30
CA LEU A 235 -5.89 -6.04 -12.98
C LEU A 235 -6.94 -5.86 -14.09
N ASP A 236 -7.85 -6.82 -14.29
CA ASP A 236 -8.89 -6.74 -15.32
C ASP A 236 -9.91 -5.65 -14.95
N PRO A 237 -9.99 -4.55 -15.73
CA PRO A 237 -10.94 -3.49 -15.44
C PRO A 237 -12.42 -3.88 -15.64
N ALA A 238 -12.66 -5.03 -16.28
CA ALA A 238 -14.00 -5.59 -16.46
C ALA A 238 -14.48 -6.38 -15.23
N LEU A 239 -13.58 -6.69 -14.27
CA LEU A 239 -13.91 -7.43 -13.05
C LEU A 239 -13.95 -6.50 -11.85
N THR A 240 -15.07 -6.51 -11.14
CA THR A 240 -15.13 -5.83 -9.85
C THR A 240 -14.40 -6.64 -8.76
N PRO A 241 -13.93 -6.01 -7.68
CA PRO A 241 -13.35 -6.72 -6.54
C PRO A 241 -14.25 -7.82 -5.99
N GLU A 242 -15.56 -7.58 -5.93
CA GLU A 242 -16.56 -8.56 -5.51
C GLU A 242 -16.57 -9.79 -6.43
N GLU A 243 -16.57 -9.57 -7.75
CA GLU A 243 -16.55 -10.66 -8.74
C GLU A 243 -15.29 -11.51 -8.62
N ILE A 244 -14.13 -10.89 -8.40
CA ILE A 244 -12.86 -11.61 -8.18
C ILE A 244 -12.97 -12.48 -6.93
N ILE A 245 -13.44 -11.91 -5.80
CA ILE A 245 -13.60 -12.63 -4.55
C ILE A 245 -14.58 -13.82 -4.71
N PHE A 246 -15.73 -13.60 -5.35
CA PHE A 246 -16.69 -14.66 -5.56
C PHE A 246 -16.20 -15.75 -6.53
N ARG A 247 -15.46 -15.38 -7.58
CA ARG A 247 -14.85 -16.37 -8.49
C ARG A 247 -13.83 -17.26 -7.80
N LEU A 248 -12.97 -16.66 -6.96
CA LEU A 248 -11.92 -17.38 -6.26
C LEU A 248 -12.45 -18.25 -5.12
N PHE A 249 -13.35 -17.70 -4.31
CA PHE A 249 -13.70 -18.26 -3.01
C PHE A 249 -15.17 -18.75 -2.91
N ASN A 250 -15.87 -18.98 -4.03
CA ASN A 250 -17.28 -19.39 -4.01
C ASN A 250 -17.56 -20.62 -3.14
N SER A 251 -16.62 -21.56 -3.08
CA SER A 251 -16.73 -22.76 -2.24
C SER A 251 -16.55 -22.49 -0.74
N MET A 252 -16.11 -21.30 -0.36
CA MET A 252 -15.84 -20.89 1.01
C MET A 252 -16.83 -19.85 1.54
N ALA A 253 -18.03 -19.80 0.97
CA ALA A 253 -19.12 -18.90 1.38
C ALA A 253 -18.62 -17.45 1.60
N PRO A 254 -18.09 -16.76 0.60
CA PRO A 254 -17.53 -15.41 0.75
C PRO A 254 -18.59 -14.41 1.15
N HIS A 255 -18.31 -13.64 2.19
CA HIS A 255 -19.17 -12.59 2.72
C HIS A 255 -18.44 -11.26 2.64
N VAL A 256 -18.92 -10.34 1.80
CA VAL A 256 -18.30 -9.02 1.63
C VAL A 256 -18.92 -8.02 2.59
N ALA A 257 -18.06 -7.15 3.17
CA ALA A 257 -18.47 -6.02 3.97
C ALA A 257 -18.49 -4.73 3.13
N PRO A 258 -19.06 -3.64 3.63
CA PRO A 258 -19.06 -2.37 2.90
C PRO A 258 -17.65 -1.93 2.51
N ALA A 259 -17.49 -1.53 1.25
CA ALA A 259 -16.24 -1.01 0.73
C ALA A 259 -15.93 0.37 1.30
N ARG A 260 -14.64 0.67 1.47
CA ARG A 260 -14.13 1.99 1.82
C ARG A 260 -13.50 2.63 0.60
N ALA A 261 -13.91 3.85 0.27
CA ALA A 261 -13.32 4.61 -0.82
C ALA A 261 -11.86 4.98 -0.52
N VAL A 262 -11.05 5.06 -1.57
CA VAL A 262 -9.66 5.53 -1.53
C VAL A 262 -9.50 6.66 -2.52
N THR A 263 -8.90 7.77 -2.09
CA THR A 263 -8.72 8.96 -2.90
C THR A 263 -7.26 9.42 -2.85
N ASP A 264 -6.77 9.96 -3.98
CA ASP A 264 -5.50 10.69 -3.97
C ASP A 264 -5.71 12.03 -3.25
N GLN A 265 -5.15 12.16 -2.06
CA GLN A 265 -5.26 13.38 -1.25
C GLN A 265 -3.95 13.66 -0.54
N CYS A 266 -3.33 14.79 -0.93
CA CYS A 266 -2.12 15.25 -0.24
C CYS A 266 -2.48 16.05 1.02
N ARG A 267 -1.72 15.79 2.10
CA ARG A 267 -1.86 16.48 3.38
C ARG A 267 -0.77 17.55 3.61
N CYS A 268 -0.18 18.08 2.51
CA CYS A 268 0.77 19.17 2.64
C CYS A 268 0.05 20.45 3.09
N ASP A 269 0.62 21.09 4.10
CA ASP A 269 0.07 22.27 4.74
C ASP A 269 1.05 23.43 4.66
N VAL A 270 0.57 24.59 4.21
CA VAL A 270 1.35 25.83 4.08
C VAL A 270 1.93 26.23 5.43
N GLN A 271 1.13 26.18 6.50
CA GLN A 271 1.56 26.58 7.86
C GLN A 271 2.70 25.68 8.39
N LYS A 272 2.66 24.38 8.07
CA LYS A 272 3.75 23.45 8.42
C LYS A 272 5.03 23.79 7.68
N ILE A 273 4.93 24.15 6.39
CA ILE A 273 6.09 24.55 5.58
C ILE A 273 6.68 25.86 6.14
N GLU A 274 5.85 26.87 6.42
CA GLU A 274 6.28 28.13 7.05
C GLU A 274 6.97 27.88 8.39
N SER A 275 6.38 27.04 9.24
CA SER A 275 6.99 26.69 10.53
C SER A 275 8.34 25.97 10.37
N MET A 276 8.51 25.16 9.34
CA MET A 276 9.79 24.52 9.03
C MET A 276 10.81 25.54 8.54
N LEU A 277 10.41 26.44 7.63
CA LEU A 277 11.29 27.49 7.10
C LEU A 277 11.78 28.44 8.20
N THR A 278 10.95 28.77 9.20
CA THR A 278 11.33 29.61 10.34
C THR A 278 12.35 28.95 11.30
N GLN A 279 12.58 27.63 11.19
CA GLN A 279 13.59 26.92 11.99
C GLN A 279 14.96 26.86 11.31
N LEU A 280 15.04 27.25 10.03
CA LEU A 280 16.31 27.30 9.29
C LEU A 280 17.14 28.49 9.73
N SER A 281 18.45 28.39 9.59
CA SER A 281 19.35 29.53 9.80
C SER A 281 19.17 30.59 8.70
N VAL A 282 19.58 31.82 9.00
CA VAL A 282 19.58 32.92 7.99
C VAL A 282 20.40 32.54 6.75
N ASP A 283 21.53 31.86 6.96
CA ASP A 283 22.41 31.45 5.88
C ASP A 283 21.74 30.37 5.01
N ASP A 284 21.11 29.35 5.61
CA ASP A 284 20.37 28.31 4.87
C ASP A 284 19.22 28.90 4.04
N VAL A 285 18.48 29.86 4.60
CA VAL A 285 17.40 30.55 3.87
C VAL A 285 17.94 31.41 2.72
N ASN A 286 19.10 32.05 2.92
CA ASN A 286 19.75 32.82 1.86
C ASN A 286 20.23 31.91 0.72
N ASP A 287 20.75 30.72 1.04
CA ASP A 287 21.23 29.73 0.03
C ASP A 287 20.05 29.11 -0.76
N LEU A 288 18.89 28.99 -0.14
CA LEU A 288 17.67 28.47 -0.78
C LEU A 288 16.90 29.51 -1.60
N ALA A 289 17.11 30.81 -1.31
CA ALA A 289 16.40 31.87 -2.01
C ALA A 289 16.97 32.16 -3.40
N ASP A 290 16.10 32.42 -4.36
CA ASP A 290 16.50 32.92 -5.67
C ASP A 290 16.97 34.39 -5.64
N ALA A 291 17.32 34.93 -6.81
CA ALA A 291 17.80 36.31 -6.96
C ALA A 291 16.77 37.37 -6.51
N ASP A 292 15.50 37.05 -6.52
CA ASP A 292 14.39 37.91 -6.11
C ASP A 292 13.99 37.71 -4.63
N GLY A 293 14.69 36.85 -3.91
CA GLY A 293 14.44 36.51 -2.50
C GLY A 293 13.24 35.60 -2.31
N ALA A 294 12.86 34.83 -3.33
CA ALA A 294 11.78 33.84 -3.27
C ALA A 294 12.34 32.44 -2.98
N LEU A 295 11.61 31.69 -2.15
CA LEU A 295 11.87 30.30 -1.80
C LEU A 295 10.87 29.41 -2.51
N HIS A 296 11.33 28.54 -3.39
CA HIS A 296 10.52 27.61 -4.17
C HIS A 296 10.49 26.25 -3.49
N ILE A 297 9.38 25.90 -2.85
CA ILE A 297 9.22 24.65 -2.11
C ILE A 297 8.24 23.75 -2.85
N THR A 298 8.73 22.64 -3.36
CA THR A 298 7.91 21.64 -4.06
C THR A 298 7.61 20.47 -3.12
N CYS A 299 6.34 20.14 -2.97
CA CYS A 299 5.92 18.99 -2.18
C CYS A 299 6.30 17.68 -2.89
N GLU A 300 7.03 16.78 -2.21
CA GLU A 300 7.44 15.49 -2.79
C GLU A 300 6.24 14.61 -3.18
N PHE A 301 5.12 14.69 -2.46
CA PHE A 301 3.95 13.86 -2.72
C PHE A 301 3.08 14.36 -3.88
N CYS A 302 2.68 15.63 -3.88
CA CYS A 302 1.75 16.15 -4.88
C CYS A 302 2.41 17.01 -5.96
N LYS A 303 3.73 17.22 -5.87
CA LYS A 303 4.52 18.07 -6.78
C LYS A 303 3.99 19.49 -6.91
N THR A 304 3.13 19.92 -5.99
CA THR A 304 2.69 21.32 -5.94
C THR A 304 3.84 22.19 -5.45
N GLU A 305 4.22 23.15 -6.26
CA GLU A 305 5.16 24.20 -5.89
C GLU A 305 4.46 25.28 -5.09
N ARG A 306 5.13 25.76 -4.04
CA ARG A 306 4.72 26.90 -3.23
C ARG A 306 5.86 27.88 -3.15
N VAL A 307 5.56 29.15 -3.38
CA VAL A 307 6.54 30.23 -3.34
C VAL A 307 6.35 31.05 -2.09
N PHE A 308 7.41 31.16 -1.28
CA PHE A 308 7.45 31.97 -0.07
C PHE A 308 8.42 33.14 -0.27
N LYS A 309 8.07 34.33 0.16
CA LYS A 309 9.02 35.42 0.17
C LYS A 309 9.76 35.45 1.50
N LYS A 310 11.07 35.61 1.45
CA LYS A 310 11.91 35.74 2.64
C LYS A 310 11.41 36.87 3.56
N SER A 311 10.91 37.98 3.00
CA SER A 311 10.33 39.10 3.75
C SER A 311 9.08 38.76 4.56
N ASP A 312 8.39 37.68 4.20
CA ASP A 312 7.11 37.31 4.82
C ASP A 312 7.30 36.27 5.96
N LEU A 313 8.54 35.76 6.12
CA LEU A 313 8.88 34.83 7.18
C LEU A 313 9.19 35.57 8.49
N PRO A 314 8.60 35.23 9.65
CA PRO A 314 8.67 36.00 10.88
C PRO A 314 10.06 36.16 11.52
N ALA A 315 11.04 35.38 11.05
CA ALA A 315 12.40 35.36 11.60
C ALA A 315 13.44 36.14 10.76
N PHE A 316 13.01 36.75 9.64
CA PHE A 316 13.92 37.39 8.67
C PHE A 316 13.56 38.83 8.31
#